data_bd622bddde561dfd58606ee960eb7164
#
_entry.id   bd622bddde561dfd58606ee960eb7164
#
_cell.length_a   1.000
_cell.length_b   1.000
_cell.length_c   1.000
_cell.angle_alpha   90.00
_cell.angle_beta   90.00
_cell.angle_gamma   90.00
#
_symmetry.space_group_name_H-M   'P 1'
#
loop_
_entity.id
_entity.type
_entity.pdbx_description
1 polymer ?
#
loop_
_entity_poly.entity_id
_entity_poly.type
_entity_poly.pdbx_seq_one_letter_code
_entity_poly.pdbx_strand_id
1 'polypeptide(L)'
;GLSDFAYVVSPYRIDPKSVNVKSVNRNYRKVLNAMSAMNVRSQFPKILTVCLREDTFYGTLWVTNDNITIQQLPSDYCGISTIEGNVLNVTFDFSYFDAHSQYLDYYPTEFQQKYKVYQSNRRARWQELDSPTSFAIKCNNDILDYSIPPFAGILREVYDLEDYKQLKLTKTTLENYAMLVMTLGINEDGEWQMDLDKAKEFWHNLD
;
A
#
# COMPACT_ATOMS: atom_id res chain seq x y z
N GLY A 1 -4.15 10.30 7.33
CA GLY A 1 -3.90 8.84 7.27
C GLY A 1 -2.77 8.43 8.21
N LEU A 2 -2.44 7.14 8.27
CA LEU A 2 -1.31 6.65 9.09
C LEU A 2 0.03 7.29 8.70
N SER A 3 0.18 7.71 7.44
CA SER A 3 1.36 8.39 6.91
C SER A 3 1.55 9.83 7.43
N ASP A 4 0.52 10.40 8.07
CA ASP A 4 0.55 11.78 8.56
C ASP A 4 1.12 11.88 9.99
N PHE A 5 1.46 10.76 10.60
CA PHE A 5 2.13 10.77 11.91
C PHE A 5 3.50 11.45 11.79
N ALA A 6 3.67 12.51 12.58
CA ALA A 6 4.94 13.18 12.67
C ALA A 6 5.97 12.24 13.31
N TYR A 7 7.04 11.93 12.60
CA TYR A 7 8.21 11.30 13.16
C TYR A 7 9.41 12.21 12.97
N VAL A 8 10.34 12.12 13.88
CA VAL A 8 11.59 12.88 13.84
C VAL A 8 12.73 11.89 13.67
N VAL A 9 13.47 12.02 12.58
CA VAL A 9 14.73 11.31 12.40
C VAL A 9 15.83 12.22 12.85
N SER A 10 16.56 11.82 13.88
CA SER A 10 17.66 12.60 14.44
C SER A 10 18.87 11.69 14.63
N PRO A 11 20.00 11.99 13.98
CA PRO A 11 21.24 11.28 14.25
C PRO A 11 21.73 11.64 15.66
N TYR A 12 22.10 10.66 16.44
CA TYR A 12 22.66 10.88 17.77
C TYR A 12 23.99 10.11 17.95
N ARG A 13 24.75 10.54 18.94
CA ARG A 13 26.06 9.99 19.22
C ARG A 13 25.99 9.00 20.38
N ILE A 14 26.56 7.81 20.18
CA ILE A 14 26.48 6.72 21.15
C ILE A 14 27.60 6.80 22.20
N ASP A 15 28.83 7.16 21.83
CA ASP A 15 29.94 7.22 22.77
C ASP A 15 30.71 8.55 22.74
N PRO A 16 30.62 9.34 23.82
CA PRO A 16 31.29 10.65 23.92
C PRO A 16 32.76 10.58 24.33
N LYS A 17 33.29 9.48 24.85
CA LYS A 17 34.56 9.48 25.62
C LYS A 17 35.83 9.32 24.80
N SER A 18 35.81 8.89 23.56
CA SER A 18 37.03 8.56 22.80
C SER A 18 37.16 9.23 21.41
N VAL A 19 36.37 10.28 21.10
CA VAL A 19 36.23 10.75 19.73
C VAL A 19 36.62 12.24 19.58
N ASN A 20 37.31 12.56 18.47
CA ASN A 20 37.61 13.92 18.10
C ASN A 20 36.31 14.72 17.80
N VAL A 21 35.93 15.58 18.73
CA VAL A 21 34.68 16.39 18.70
C VAL A 21 34.54 17.21 17.41
N LYS A 22 35.64 17.76 16.89
CA LYS A 22 35.61 18.56 15.63
C LYS A 22 35.25 17.69 14.42
N SER A 23 35.81 16.49 14.36
CA SER A 23 35.51 15.54 13.28
C SER A 23 34.06 15.04 13.33
N VAL A 24 33.57 14.73 14.53
CA VAL A 24 32.18 14.31 14.75
C VAL A 24 31.22 15.43 14.36
N ASN A 25 31.43 16.64 14.80
CA ASN A 25 30.55 17.77 14.45
C ASN A 25 30.54 18.05 12.96
N ARG A 26 31.70 17.93 12.29
CA ARG A 26 31.77 18.06 10.83
C ARG A 26 30.95 16.98 10.12
N ASN A 27 31.09 15.73 10.53
CA ASN A 27 30.35 14.61 9.95
C ASN A 27 28.86 14.69 10.27
N TYR A 28 28.50 15.08 11.48
CA TYR A 28 27.11 15.34 11.87
C TYR A 28 26.44 16.38 10.97
N ARG A 29 27.13 17.50 10.70
CA ARG A 29 26.62 18.52 9.76
C ARG A 29 26.44 17.97 8.34
N LYS A 30 27.35 17.12 7.87
CA LYS A 30 27.20 16.46 6.56
C LYS A 30 25.94 15.59 6.51
N VAL A 31 25.69 14.80 7.56
CA VAL A 31 24.49 13.98 7.65
C VAL A 31 23.22 14.84 7.68
N LEU A 32 23.21 15.91 8.47
CA LEU A 32 22.07 16.84 8.52
C LEU A 32 21.80 17.48 7.15
N ASN A 33 22.86 17.90 6.44
CA ASN A 33 22.73 18.48 5.11
C ASN A 33 22.19 17.44 4.11
N ALA A 34 22.67 16.20 4.16
CA ALA A 34 22.16 15.11 3.31
C ALA A 34 20.68 14.80 3.60
N MET A 35 20.28 14.74 4.88
CA MET A 35 18.88 14.55 5.28
C MET A 35 17.99 15.71 4.81
N SER A 36 18.50 16.94 4.88
CA SER A 36 17.79 18.12 4.35
C SER A 36 17.66 18.07 2.83
N ALA A 37 18.73 17.70 2.12
CA ALA A 37 18.74 17.55 0.67
C ALA A 37 17.77 16.44 0.18
N MET A 38 17.63 15.35 0.94
CA MET A 38 16.66 14.28 0.68
C MET A 38 15.22 14.68 1.00
N ASN A 39 14.98 15.80 1.67
CA ASN A 39 13.66 16.18 2.16
C ASN A 39 12.94 15.03 2.92
N VAL A 40 13.63 14.43 3.86
CA VAL A 40 13.21 13.24 4.61
C VAL A 40 11.79 13.36 5.15
N ARG A 41 11.42 14.56 5.63
CA ARG A 41 10.07 14.84 6.15
C ARG A 41 8.95 14.58 5.16
N SER A 42 9.19 14.84 3.88
CA SER A 42 8.20 14.63 2.83
C SER A 42 8.28 13.21 2.23
N GLN A 43 9.49 12.65 2.14
CA GLN A 43 9.70 11.37 1.48
C GLN A 43 9.31 10.17 2.35
N PHE A 44 9.62 10.20 3.65
CA PHE A 44 9.34 9.07 4.53
C PHE A 44 7.85 8.73 4.68
N PRO A 45 6.91 9.68 4.80
CA PRO A 45 5.49 9.35 4.75
C PRO A 45 5.06 8.63 3.47
N LYS A 46 5.63 9.01 2.33
CA LYS A 46 5.36 8.33 1.05
C LYS A 46 5.90 6.91 1.04
N ILE A 47 7.14 6.72 1.50
CA ILE A 47 7.77 5.40 1.64
C ILE A 47 6.93 4.52 2.56
N LEU A 48 6.54 5.03 3.74
CA LEU A 48 5.70 4.31 4.69
C LEU A 48 4.35 3.90 4.08
N THR A 49 3.72 4.80 3.32
CA THR A 49 2.46 4.49 2.63
C THR A 49 2.62 3.32 1.67
N VAL A 50 3.71 3.27 0.91
CA VAL A 50 4.01 2.15 0.00
C VAL A 50 4.28 0.86 0.80
N CYS A 51 5.09 0.94 1.86
CA CYS A 51 5.37 -0.21 2.72
C CYS A 51 4.09 -0.79 3.36
N LEU A 52 3.16 0.05 3.79
CA LEU A 52 1.88 -0.41 4.34
C LEU A 52 0.97 -1.04 3.28
N ARG A 53 1.07 -0.61 2.03
CA ARG A 53 0.27 -1.12 0.91
C ARG A 53 0.88 -2.37 0.28
N GLU A 54 2.21 -2.39 0.11
CA GLU A 54 2.93 -3.39 -0.70
C GLU A 54 3.96 -4.19 0.11
N ASP A 55 4.08 -3.95 1.44
CA ASP A 55 5.08 -4.50 2.36
C ASP A 55 6.51 -3.98 2.09
N THR A 56 6.92 -3.84 0.84
CA THR A 56 8.28 -3.45 0.47
C THR A 56 8.28 -2.22 -0.42
N PHE A 57 9.08 -1.25 -0.04
CA PHE A 57 9.43 -0.11 -0.89
C PHE A 57 10.79 -0.37 -1.52
N TYR A 58 10.88 -0.31 -2.83
CA TYR A 58 12.12 -0.36 -3.58
C TYR A 58 12.44 1.03 -4.11
N GLY A 59 13.66 1.50 -3.90
CA GLY A 59 14.07 2.84 -4.27
C GLY A 59 15.48 2.91 -4.82
N THR A 60 15.71 3.91 -5.65
CA THR A 60 17.05 4.31 -6.11
C THR A 60 17.28 5.79 -5.83
N LEU A 61 18.54 6.14 -5.58
CA LEU A 61 18.96 7.49 -5.24
C LEU A 61 19.52 8.18 -6.47
N TRP A 62 19.01 9.36 -6.77
CA TRP A 62 19.62 10.32 -7.68
C TRP A 62 20.38 11.34 -6.85
N VAL A 63 21.69 11.34 -6.98
CA VAL A 63 22.57 12.27 -6.29
C VAL A 63 23.07 13.30 -7.29
N THR A 64 22.67 14.55 -7.10
CA THR A 64 23.22 15.72 -7.80
C THR A 64 24.02 16.55 -6.81
N ASN A 65 24.69 17.60 -7.28
CA ASN A 65 25.55 18.44 -6.43
C ASN A 65 24.80 19.03 -5.21
N ASP A 66 23.52 19.37 -5.39
CA ASP A 66 22.73 20.11 -4.39
C ASP A 66 21.48 19.36 -3.91
N ASN A 67 21.17 18.20 -4.52
CA ASN A 67 19.92 17.52 -4.20
C ASN A 67 20.09 15.99 -4.24
N ILE A 68 19.33 15.32 -3.38
CA ILE A 68 19.21 13.86 -3.36
C ILE A 68 17.74 13.51 -3.53
N THR A 69 17.41 12.90 -4.65
CA THR A 69 16.04 12.50 -4.96
C THR A 69 15.91 11.00 -4.79
N ILE A 70 14.87 10.56 -4.10
CA ILE A 70 14.49 9.16 -3.97
C ILE A 70 13.47 8.85 -5.06
N GLN A 71 13.83 7.97 -5.97
CA GLN A 71 12.93 7.47 -7.01
C GLN A 71 12.42 6.10 -6.61
N GLN A 72 11.10 5.94 -6.58
CA GLN A 72 10.46 4.64 -6.38
C GLN A 72 10.63 3.77 -7.62
N LEU A 73 10.98 2.52 -7.41
CA LEU A 73 11.03 1.49 -8.45
C LEU A 73 9.70 0.71 -8.48
N PRO A 74 9.29 0.18 -9.65
CA PRO A 74 8.10 -0.65 -9.75
C PRO A 74 8.32 -1.99 -9.02
N SER A 75 7.53 -2.24 -7.98
CA SER A 75 7.66 -3.40 -7.08
C SER A 75 7.57 -4.73 -7.81
N ASP A 76 6.72 -4.82 -8.85
CA ASP A 76 6.53 -6.05 -9.64
C ASP A 76 7.79 -6.48 -10.41
N TYR A 77 8.74 -5.56 -10.59
CA TYR A 77 10.00 -5.77 -11.30
C TYR A 77 11.22 -5.69 -10.37
N CYS A 78 10.98 -5.73 -9.05
CA CYS A 78 12.04 -5.68 -8.05
C CYS A 78 12.03 -6.94 -7.20
N GLY A 79 13.21 -7.30 -6.68
CA GLY A 79 13.39 -8.38 -5.72
C GLY A 79 14.53 -8.08 -4.76
N ILE A 80 14.63 -8.85 -3.69
CA ILE A 80 15.74 -8.81 -2.75
C ILE A 80 16.66 -9.98 -3.09
N SER A 81 17.95 -9.70 -3.37
CA SER A 81 18.95 -10.72 -3.69
C SER A 81 19.64 -11.26 -2.43
N THR A 82 20.15 -10.34 -1.62
CA THR A 82 20.95 -10.67 -0.44
C THR A 82 20.74 -9.63 0.66
N ILE A 83 21.17 -9.99 1.87
CA ILE A 83 21.21 -9.07 3.01
C ILE A 83 22.67 -8.95 3.45
N GLU A 84 23.19 -7.75 3.41
CA GLU A 84 24.53 -7.45 3.87
C GLU A 84 24.50 -6.34 4.92
N GLY A 85 24.92 -6.64 6.14
CA GLY A 85 24.98 -5.64 7.22
C GLY A 85 23.68 -4.90 7.49
N ASN A 86 22.54 -5.58 7.45
CA ASN A 86 21.18 -5.01 7.55
C ASN A 86 20.74 -4.15 6.33
N VAL A 87 21.47 -4.20 5.23
CA VAL A 87 21.08 -3.59 3.96
C VAL A 87 20.49 -4.67 3.07
N LEU A 88 19.31 -4.41 2.52
CA LEU A 88 18.65 -5.29 1.56
C LEU A 88 19.14 -4.92 0.16
N ASN A 89 19.90 -5.80 -0.49
CA ASN A 89 20.37 -5.60 -1.85
C ASN A 89 19.23 -5.87 -2.83
N VAL A 90 19.05 -4.97 -3.77
CA VAL A 90 17.92 -4.98 -4.70
C VAL A 90 18.33 -5.56 -6.04
N THR A 91 17.51 -6.46 -6.58
CA THR A 91 17.57 -6.87 -8.00
C THR A 91 16.44 -6.20 -8.76
N PHE A 92 16.70 -5.94 -10.04
CA PHE A 92 15.71 -5.36 -10.95
C PHE A 92 15.59 -6.19 -12.23
N ASP A 93 14.34 -6.39 -12.66
CA ASP A 93 14.00 -7.05 -13.91
C ASP A 93 14.03 -6.07 -15.06
N PHE A 94 15.08 -6.11 -15.86
CA PHE A 94 15.28 -5.20 -16.97
C PHE A 94 14.32 -5.41 -18.15
N SER A 95 13.52 -6.46 -18.15
CA SER A 95 12.43 -6.61 -19.13
C SER A 95 11.35 -5.54 -18.99
N TYR A 96 11.28 -4.83 -17.86
CA TYR A 96 10.44 -3.66 -17.67
C TYR A 96 10.58 -2.65 -18.81
N PHE A 97 11.79 -2.40 -19.25
CA PHE A 97 12.06 -1.41 -20.30
C PHE A 97 11.72 -1.89 -21.72
N ASP A 98 11.41 -3.16 -21.94
CA ASP A 98 10.91 -3.64 -23.24
C ASP A 98 9.54 -3.01 -23.55
N ALA A 99 8.69 -2.84 -22.52
CA ALA A 99 7.39 -2.18 -22.64
C ALA A 99 7.44 -0.67 -22.31
N HIS A 100 8.49 -0.20 -21.63
CA HIS A 100 8.58 1.15 -21.06
C HIS A 100 9.89 1.84 -21.45
N SER A 101 10.35 1.66 -22.68
CA SER A 101 11.64 2.20 -23.16
C SER A 101 11.74 3.73 -23.05
N GLN A 102 10.61 4.44 -23.15
CA GLN A 102 10.54 5.90 -23.02
C GLN A 102 10.90 6.40 -21.61
N TYR A 103 10.86 5.54 -20.60
CA TYR A 103 11.22 5.93 -19.24
C TYR A 103 12.68 5.70 -18.89
N LEU A 104 13.46 5.02 -19.74
CA LEU A 104 14.84 4.66 -19.43
C LEU A 104 15.72 5.90 -19.14
N ASP A 105 15.47 7.02 -19.81
CA ASP A 105 16.21 8.26 -19.60
C ASP A 105 15.90 8.93 -18.25
N TYR A 106 14.80 8.55 -17.61
CA TYR A 106 14.42 9.00 -16.26
C TYR A 106 14.97 8.09 -15.16
N TYR A 107 15.84 7.14 -15.50
CA TYR A 107 16.52 6.27 -14.54
C TYR A 107 18.01 6.57 -14.49
N PRO A 108 18.70 6.30 -13.36
CA PRO A 108 20.14 6.49 -13.25
C PRO A 108 20.91 5.80 -14.37
N THR A 109 22.10 6.32 -14.68
CA THR A 109 22.97 5.78 -15.74
C THR A 109 23.26 4.29 -15.60
N GLU A 110 23.28 3.79 -14.37
CA GLU A 110 23.41 2.37 -14.07
C GLU A 110 22.33 1.53 -14.78
N PHE A 111 21.09 1.98 -14.75
CA PHE A 111 19.97 1.27 -15.41
C PHE A 111 20.16 1.22 -16.93
N GLN A 112 20.63 2.30 -17.52
CA GLN A 112 20.92 2.34 -18.97
C GLN A 112 22.02 1.34 -19.35
N GLN A 113 23.08 1.23 -18.52
CA GLN A 113 24.17 0.30 -18.75
C GLN A 113 23.68 -1.16 -18.61
N LYS A 114 22.96 -1.46 -17.53
CA LYS A 114 22.43 -2.81 -17.24
C LYS A 114 21.37 -3.22 -18.28
N TYR A 115 20.58 -2.29 -18.78
CA TYR A 115 19.64 -2.58 -19.86
C TYR A 115 20.35 -2.97 -21.16
N LYS A 116 21.49 -2.32 -21.50
CA LYS A 116 22.31 -2.74 -22.65
C LYS A 116 22.85 -4.17 -22.48
N VAL A 117 23.24 -4.55 -21.26
CA VAL A 117 23.66 -5.93 -20.97
C VAL A 117 22.50 -6.90 -21.21
N TYR A 118 21.30 -6.57 -20.75
CA TYR A 118 20.10 -7.35 -21.00
C TYR A 118 19.75 -7.44 -22.50
N GLN A 119 19.87 -6.36 -23.25
CA GLN A 119 19.65 -6.36 -24.71
C GLN A 119 20.62 -7.29 -25.44
N SER A 120 21.87 -7.36 -24.97
CA SER A 120 22.89 -8.25 -25.53
C SER A 120 22.71 -9.69 -25.12
N ASN A 121 22.20 -9.93 -23.88
CA ASN A 121 21.95 -11.24 -23.33
C ASN A 121 20.62 -11.28 -22.59
N ARG A 122 19.59 -11.78 -23.23
CA ARG A 122 18.22 -11.88 -22.67
C ARG A 122 18.12 -12.76 -21.41
N ARG A 123 19.11 -13.61 -21.12
CA ARG A 123 19.19 -14.39 -19.88
C ARG A 123 19.57 -13.54 -18.68
N ALA A 124 20.25 -12.40 -18.89
CA ALA A 124 20.58 -11.41 -17.84
C ALA A 124 19.38 -10.48 -17.55
N ARG A 125 18.18 -11.05 -17.40
CA ARG A 125 16.96 -10.32 -17.16
C ARG A 125 16.96 -9.69 -15.76
N TRP A 126 17.28 -10.47 -14.75
CA TRP A 126 17.41 -10.03 -13.37
C TRP A 126 18.86 -9.65 -13.08
N GLN A 127 19.09 -8.43 -12.69
CA GLN A 127 20.42 -7.95 -12.33
C GLN A 127 20.37 -7.20 -11.01
N GLU A 128 21.38 -7.44 -10.16
CA GLU A 128 21.54 -6.72 -8.91
C GLU A 128 21.91 -5.27 -9.17
N LEU A 129 21.31 -4.35 -8.42
CA LEU A 129 21.59 -2.92 -8.47
C LEU A 129 22.73 -2.56 -7.52
N ASP A 130 23.38 -1.44 -7.77
CA ASP A 130 24.51 -0.98 -6.95
C ASP A 130 24.02 -0.58 -5.56
N SER A 131 24.50 -1.27 -4.54
CA SER A 131 24.10 -1.12 -3.13
C SER A 131 24.20 0.32 -2.58
N PRO A 132 25.19 1.17 -2.98
CA PRO A 132 25.23 2.55 -2.52
C PRO A 132 24.10 3.44 -3.04
N THR A 133 23.47 3.08 -4.15
CA THR A 133 22.46 3.90 -4.82
C THR A 133 21.06 3.29 -4.80
N SER A 134 20.94 2.01 -4.52
CA SER A 134 19.65 1.33 -4.46
C SER A 134 19.42 0.72 -3.09
N PHE A 135 18.16 0.68 -2.66
CA PHE A 135 17.77 0.16 -1.35
C PHE A 135 16.35 -0.38 -1.36
N ALA A 136 16.09 -1.27 -0.44
CA ALA A 136 14.73 -1.70 -0.11
C ALA A 136 14.42 -1.43 1.36
N ILE A 137 13.18 -1.06 1.64
CA ILE A 137 12.64 -0.94 3.00
C ILE A 137 11.44 -1.87 3.08
N LYS A 138 11.49 -2.83 4.00
CA LYS A 138 10.47 -3.86 4.16
C LYS A 138 9.86 -3.78 5.55
N CYS A 139 8.52 -3.86 5.64
CA CYS A 139 7.82 -3.86 6.93
C CYS A 139 7.93 -5.21 7.64
N ASN A 140 7.77 -6.30 6.90
CA ASN A 140 7.83 -7.66 7.44
C ASN A 140 9.16 -8.31 7.04
N ASN A 141 10.10 -8.39 7.99
CA ASN A 141 11.42 -8.97 7.75
C ASN A 141 11.47 -10.49 7.93
N ASP A 142 10.40 -11.13 8.39
CA ASP A 142 10.37 -12.58 8.64
C ASP A 142 10.34 -13.38 7.32
N ILE A 143 9.79 -12.80 6.27
CA ILE A 143 9.69 -13.43 4.95
C ILE A 143 10.36 -12.52 3.92
N LEU A 144 11.48 -12.95 3.38
CA LEU A 144 12.28 -12.15 2.45
C LEU A 144 11.97 -12.44 0.99
N ASP A 145 11.59 -13.66 0.67
CA ASP A 145 11.40 -14.13 -0.71
C ASP A 145 10.22 -13.43 -1.41
N TYR A 146 9.22 -12.98 -0.66
CA TYR A 146 8.08 -12.28 -1.21
C TYR A 146 7.51 -11.24 -0.23
N SER A 147 6.79 -10.28 -0.77
CA SER A 147 6.16 -9.21 -0.01
C SER A 147 4.74 -9.58 0.36
N ILE A 148 4.42 -9.51 1.65
CA ILE A 148 3.05 -9.69 2.16
C ILE A 148 2.64 -8.39 2.84
N PRO A 149 1.69 -7.64 2.26
CA PRO A 149 1.22 -6.41 2.87
C PRO A 149 0.78 -6.64 4.33
N PRO A 150 1.14 -5.76 5.28
CA PRO A 150 0.79 -5.91 6.70
C PRO A 150 -0.71 -6.10 6.96
N PHE A 151 -1.54 -5.54 6.09
CA PHE A 151 -3.00 -5.62 6.20
C PHE A 151 -3.63 -6.75 5.37
N ALA A 152 -2.84 -7.62 4.74
CA ALA A 152 -3.37 -8.72 3.91
C ALA A 152 -4.31 -9.64 4.69
N GLY A 153 -4.03 -9.89 5.98
CA GLY A 153 -4.88 -10.71 6.85
C GLY A 153 -6.27 -10.15 7.10
N ILE A 154 -6.44 -8.82 6.97
CA ILE A 154 -7.73 -8.14 7.24
C ILE A 154 -8.62 -8.10 5.99
N LEU A 155 -8.09 -8.39 4.81
CA LEU A 155 -8.84 -8.28 3.55
C LEU A 155 -10.11 -9.15 3.57
N ARG A 156 -10.03 -10.35 4.12
CA ARG A 156 -11.19 -11.23 4.25
C ARG A 156 -12.30 -10.58 5.08
N GLU A 157 -11.96 -9.99 6.22
CA GLU A 157 -12.93 -9.34 7.11
C GLU A 157 -13.55 -8.09 6.47
N VAL A 158 -12.79 -7.39 5.61
CA VAL A 158 -13.32 -6.26 4.84
C VAL A 158 -14.36 -6.73 3.82
N TYR A 159 -14.13 -7.85 3.12
CA TYR A 159 -15.11 -8.45 2.22
C TYR A 159 -16.36 -8.93 2.99
N ASP A 160 -16.17 -9.62 4.11
CA ASP A 160 -17.28 -10.09 4.97
C ASP A 160 -18.10 -8.89 5.50
N LEU A 161 -17.48 -7.75 5.79
CA LEU A 161 -18.17 -6.52 6.18
C LEU A 161 -19.01 -5.95 5.03
N GLU A 162 -18.53 -6.01 3.81
CA GLU A 162 -19.27 -5.55 2.63
C GLU A 162 -20.50 -6.42 2.37
N ASP A 163 -20.33 -7.74 2.45
CA ASP A 163 -21.44 -8.70 2.38
C ASP A 163 -22.47 -8.47 3.49
N TYR A 164 -22.01 -8.22 4.72
CA TYR A 164 -22.90 -7.89 5.83
C TYR A 164 -23.71 -6.60 5.59
N LYS A 165 -23.09 -5.57 5.01
CA LYS A 165 -23.79 -4.33 4.63
C LYS A 165 -24.86 -4.61 3.57
N GLN A 166 -24.58 -5.44 2.59
CA GLN A 166 -25.55 -5.83 1.55
C GLN A 166 -26.73 -6.61 2.17
N LEU A 167 -26.44 -7.57 3.03
CA LEU A 167 -27.48 -8.32 3.77
C LEU A 167 -28.34 -7.39 4.62
N LYS A 168 -27.73 -6.44 5.32
CA LYS A 168 -28.47 -5.46 6.13
C LYS A 168 -29.37 -4.58 5.29
N LEU A 169 -28.90 -4.10 4.14
CA LEU A 169 -29.71 -3.32 3.17
C LEU A 169 -30.90 -4.15 2.67
N THR A 170 -30.66 -5.40 2.26
CA THR A 170 -31.70 -6.30 1.80
C THR A 170 -32.75 -6.56 2.89
N LYS A 171 -32.29 -6.83 4.15
CA LYS A 171 -33.17 -7.00 5.29
C LYS A 171 -34.03 -5.75 5.54
N THR A 172 -33.41 -4.57 5.55
CA THR A 172 -34.13 -3.29 5.74
C THR A 172 -35.15 -3.07 4.64
N THR A 173 -34.81 -3.40 3.39
CA THR A 173 -35.75 -3.31 2.26
C THR A 173 -36.93 -4.26 2.45
N LEU A 174 -36.70 -5.52 2.85
CA LEU A 174 -37.74 -6.50 3.10
C LEU A 174 -38.61 -6.10 4.31
N GLU A 175 -38.02 -5.54 5.37
CA GLU A 175 -38.77 -5.06 6.56
C GLU A 175 -39.66 -3.84 6.23
N ASN A 176 -39.33 -3.08 5.20
CA ASN A 176 -40.17 -1.98 4.74
C ASN A 176 -41.41 -2.45 3.94
N TYR A 177 -41.43 -3.72 3.49
CA TYR A 177 -42.63 -4.34 2.95
C TYR A 177 -43.43 -4.92 4.12
N ALA A 178 -44.30 -4.10 4.73
CA ALA A 178 -45.25 -4.60 5.71
C ALA A 178 -46.21 -5.57 5.02
N MET A 179 -46.20 -6.85 5.40
CA MET A 179 -47.23 -7.79 4.98
C MET A 179 -48.42 -7.58 5.90
N LEU A 180 -49.44 -6.91 5.41
CA LEU A 180 -50.70 -6.79 6.12
C LEU A 180 -51.53 -8.05 5.80
N VAL A 181 -51.76 -8.87 6.83
CA VAL A 181 -52.65 -10.04 6.74
C VAL A 181 -53.96 -9.68 7.45
N MET A 182 -55.03 -9.61 6.68
CA MET A 182 -56.37 -9.40 7.23
C MET A 182 -57.08 -10.74 7.29
N THR A 183 -57.41 -11.15 8.51
CA THR A 183 -58.21 -12.39 8.74
C THR A 183 -59.66 -12.02 8.93
N LEU A 184 -60.50 -12.42 7.99
CA LEU A 184 -61.94 -12.25 8.10
C LEU A 184 -62.55 -13.36 8.90
N GLY A 185 -63.24 -13.03 9.98
CA GLY A 185 -63.99 -14.00 10.77
C GLY A 185 -65.23 -14.50 10.04
N ILE A 186 -65.64 -15.73 10.31
CA ILE A 186 -66.87 -16.34 9.82
C ILE A 186 -67.82 -16.46 11.02
N ASN A 187 -69.09 -16.09 10.85
CA ASN A 187 -70.16 -16.24 11.88
C ASN A 187 -70.56 -17.70 12.00
N GLU A 188 -71.28 -18.02 13.08
CA GLU A 188 -71.82 -19.36 13.36
C GLU A 188 -72.67 -19.91 12.19
N ASP A 189 -73.25 -19.01 11.41
CA ASP A 189 -74.07 -19.31 10.21
C ASP A 189 -73.25 -19.54 8.96
N GLY A 190 -71.88 -19.46 9.00
CA GLY A 190 -70.99 -19.66 7.90
C GLY A 190 -70.82 -18.42 6.97
N GLU A 191 -71.36 -17.29 7.35
CA GLU A 191 -71.20 -16.03 6.58
C GLU A 191 -70.03 -15.22 7.11
N TRP A 192 -69.41 -14.47 6.20
CA TRP A 192 -68.32 -13.56 6.58
C TRP A 192 -68.78 -12.45 7.52
N GLN A 193 -68.08 -12.19 8.58
CA GLN A 193 -68.41 -11.10 9.53
C GLN A 193 -68.29 -9.72 8.94
N MET A 194 -67.58 -9.58 7.82
CA MET A 194 -67.43 -8.34 7.09
C MET A 194 -67.80 -8.59 5.63
N ASP A 195 -68.50 -7.64 5.01
CA ASP A 195 -68.83 -7.67 3.63
C ASP A 195 -67.48 -7.65 2.79
N LEU A 196 -67.38 -8.55 1.83
CA LEU A 196 -66.18 -8.74 1.03
C LEU A 196 -65.83 -7.44 0.21
N ASP A 197 -66.84 -6.67 -0.16
CA ASP A 197 -66.63 -5.45 -0.90
C ASP A 197 -66.10 -4.32 0.04
N LYS A 198 -66.52 -4.26 1.26
CA LYS A 198 -65.93 -3.37 2.28
C LYS A 198 -64.51 -3.78 2.67
N ALA A 199 -64.20 -5.05 2.69
CA ALA A 199 -62.86 -5.53 2.91
C ALA A 199 -61.92 -5.18 1.79
N LYS A 200 -62.38 -5.24 0.52
CA LYS A 200 -61.59 -4.80 -0.67
C LYS A 200 -61.39 -3.27 -0.68
N GLU A 201 -62.41 -2.50 -0.30
CA GLU A 201 -62.30 -1.02 -0.22
C GLU A 201 -61.33 -0.62 0.89
N PHE A 202 -61.35 -1.28 2.04
CA PHE A 202 -60.37 -1.06 3.09
C PHE A 202 -58.94 -1.42 2.63
N TRP A 203 -58.79 -2.51 1.86
CA TRP A 203 -57.50 -2.89 1.30
C TRP A 203 -56.96 -1.88 0.27
N HIS A 204 -57.84 -1.37 -0.58
CA HIS A 204 -57.49 -0.36 -1.57
C HIS A 204 -57.12 1.02 -0.97
N ASN A 205 -57.60 1.31 0.22
CA ASN A 205 -57.32 2.57 0.90
C ASN A 205 -56.05 2.50 1.78
N LEU A 206 -55.32 1.36 1.78
CA LEU A 206 -54.06 1.18 2.47
C LEU A 206 -52.82 1.40 1.58
N ASP A 207 -53.02 1.56 0.25
CA ASP A 207 -52.01 2.00 -0.68
C ASP A 207 -51.92 3.55 -0.70
#